data_bb5df2a236cd7bf7716c5fb1b74e9e67
#
_entry.id   bb5df2a236cd7bf7716c5fb1b74e9e67
#
_cell.length_a   1.000
_cell.length_b   1.000
_cell.length_c   1.000
_cell.angle_alpha   90.00
_cell.angle_beta   90.00
_cell.angle_gamma   90.00
#
_symmetry.space_group_name_H-M   'P 1'
#
loop_
_entity.id
_entity.type
_entity.pdbx_description
1 polymer ?
#
loop_
_entity_poly.entity_id
_entity_poly.type
_entity_poly.pdbx_seq_one_letter_code
_entity_poly.pdbx_strand_id
1 'polypeptide(L)'
;MAFESLSEKLNETFKRLRGKGRLTEVDVREGMREVRLALLEADVSYKVVKDFVSRVTERAIGSDVLDSLTPAQQVIKIVNEELVALMGCENTKLASAPHPPTVVMMVGLNGAGKTTTTAKLGGLMRRQFGKRPLLAGCDVYRPAAIEQLKVVGGQLELPVFEEGQGDPVAIAQHAIRHARDHGNDIVFLDTAGRLHVDEVLMDELKRMKEAVQPTEILLVVDAMTGQDAVNAASAFDQALDIGGVVLPTLDGDARGGAALSIRSATGKPIKFIGTGEKLDMIEPFHPDRMASRILGMGDMLTFIEKAQSSYDQKQAAKLEEKLRKNRFTLQDYYDQLQQLRSMGSLSQLADMMPGNAGRQLQGATIDEKVMAHTEAIILSMTPQERENPQILGASRKKRIAKGCGLEVVDVNRLLKQFDAMQQMLKQFNRGRLPGMRGGFRRKRR
;
A
#
# COMPACT_ATOMS: atom_id res chain seq x y z
N MET A 1 -1.35 -11.17 -3.12
CA MET A 1 -0.61 -9.88 -2.95
C MET A 1 0.29 -9.59 -4.12
N ALA A 2 0.62 -8.30 -4.33
CA ALA A 2 1.54 -7.93 -5.39
C ALA A 2 2.86 -8.70 -5.24
N PHE A 3 3.29 -9.33 -6.32
CA PHE A 3 4.53 -10.11 -6.40
C PHE A 3 4.62 -11.38 -5.52
N GLU A 4 3.54 -11.91 -4.97
CA GLU A 4 3.59 -13.06 -4.04
C GLU A 4 4.25 -14.29 -4.69
N SER A 5 3.81 -14.69 -5.88
CA SER A 5 4.40 -15.83 -6.61
C SER A 5 5.87 -15.58 -7.01
N LEU A 6 6.22 -14.33 -7.38
CA LEU A 6 7.59 -13.95 -7.66
C LEU A 6 8.44 -14.00 -6.39
N SER A 7 7.93 -13.43 -5.28
CA SER A 7 8.60 -13.42 -3.99
C SER A 7 8.86 -14.84 -3.48
N GLU A 8 7.90 -15.75 -3.58
CA GLU A 8 8.05 -17.14 -3.15
C GLU A 8 9.17 -17.83 -3.93
N LYS A 9 9.18 -17.73 -5.27
CA LYS A 9 10.20 -18.34 -6.13
C LYS A 9 11.60 -17.78 -5.86
N LEU A 10 11.71 -16.46 -5.73
CA LEU A 10 12.98 -15.82 -5.39
C LEU A 10 13.47 -16.25 -4.00
N ASN A 11 12.58 -16.34 -3.02
CA ASN A 11 12.92 -16.79 -1.67
C ASN A 11 13.41 -18.24 -1.66
N GLU A 12 12.80 -19.14 -2.43
CA GLU A 12 13.25 -20.53 -2.54
C GLU A 12 14.65 -20.61 -3.15
N THR A 13 14.90 -19.85 -4.22
CA THR A 13 16.22 -19.77 -4.86
C THR A 13 17.26 -19.25 -3.87
N PHE A 14 16.98 -18.17 -3.16
CA PHE A 14 17.92 -17.60 -2.19
C PHE A 14 18.10 -18.48 -0.95
N LYS A 15 17.08 -19.21 -0.52
CA LYS A 15 17.19 -20.20 0.56
C LYS A 15 18.15 -21.33 0.19
N ARG A 16 18.12 -21.79 -1.08
CA ARG A 16 19.07 -22.78 -1.59
C ARG A 16 20.50 -22.24 -1.65
N LEU A 17 20.69 -21.00 -2.11
CA LEU A 17 22.00 -20.36 -2.11
C LEU A 17 22.56 -20.16 -0.70
N ARG A 18 21.72 -19.78 0.28
CA ARG A 18 22.14 -19.65 1.70
C ARG A 18 22.53 -20.98 2.33
N GLY A 19 21.95 -22.09 1.86
CA GLY A 19 22.29 -23.44 2.35
C GLY A 19 23.67 -23.92 1.91
N LYS A 20 24.28 -23.30 0.88
CA LYS A 20 25.63 -23.59 0.40
C LYS A 20 26.63 -22.71 1.13
N GLY A 21 27.47 -23.25 1.99
CA GLY A 21 28.44 -22.48 2.80
C GLY A 21 29.45 -21.69 1.98
N ARG A 22 29.83 -22.21 0.79
CA ARG A 22 30.61 -21.51 -0.23
C ARG A 22 29.84 -21.51 -1.54
N LEU A 23 29.90 -20.42 -2.29
CA LEU A 23 29.30 -20.34 -3.62
C LEU A 23 30.40 -20.40 -4.67
N THR A 24 30.13 -21.16 -5.71
CA THR A 24 30.93 -21.20 -6.94
C THR A 24 30.25 -20.34 -8.02
N GLU A 25 31.00 -20.00 -9.06
CA GLU A 25 30.43 -19.33 -10.24
C GLU A 25 29.23 -20.12 -10.83
N VAL A 26 29.32 -21.46 -10.86
CA VAL A 26 28.24 -22.33 -11.33
C VAL A 26 26.98 -22.16 -10.47
N ASP A 27 27.11 -22.12 -9.15
CA ASP A 27 25.97 -21.93 -8.23
C ASP A 27 25.30 -20.59 -8.45
N VAL A 28 26.05 -19.53 -8.66
CA VAL A 28 25.51 -18.20 -8.97
C VAL A 28 24.76 -18.20 -10.30
N ARG A 29 25.35 -18.79 -11.35
CA ARG A 29 24.71 -18.88 -12.68
C ARG A 29 23.42 -19.70 -12.63
N GLU A 30 23.40 -20.81 -11.89
CA GLU A 30 22.20 -21.62 -11.68
C GLU A 30 21.11 -20.84 -10.95
N GLY A 31 21.44 -20.16 -9.84
CA GLY A 31 20.51 -19.31 -9.12
C GLY A 31 19.96 -18.17 -9.98
N MET A 32 20.80 -17.53 -10.80
CA MET A 32 20.37 -16.47 -11.72
C MET A 32 19.50 -17.00 -12.86
N ARG A 33 19.66 -18.26 -13.26
CA ARG A 33 18.74 -18.92 -14.21
C ARG A 33 17.32 -19.04 -13.62
N GLU A 34 17.23 -19.41 -12.36
CA GLU A 34 15.93 -19.49 -11.66
C GLU A 34 15.30 -18.12 -11.46
N VAL A 35 16.09 -17.11 -11.06
CA VAL A 35 15.65 -15.71 -10.97
C VAL A 35 15.11 -15.23 -12.31
N ARG A 36 15.80 -15.57 -13.43
CA ARG A 36 15.33 -15.26 -14.78
C ARG A 36 13.97 -15.85 -15.07
N LEU A 37 13.77 -17.14 -14.77
CA LEU A 37 12.49 -17.81 -14.99
C LEU A 37 11.37 -17.17 -14.15
N ALA A 38 11.64 -16.89 -12.87
CA ALA A 38 10.68 -16.25 -11.97
C ALA A 38 10.23 -14.87 -12.48
N LEU A 39 11.16 -14.04 -12.98
CA LEU A 39 10.86 -12.74 -13.56
C LEU A 39 10.05 -12.82 -14.86
N LEU A 40 10.37 -13.79 -15.75
CA LEU A 40 9.61 -14.02 -16.97
C LEU A 40 8.19 -14.50 -16.69
N GLU A 41 8.00 -15.38 -15.71
CA GLU A 41 6.68 -15.84 -15.28
C GLU A 41 5.86 -14.74 -14.61
N ALA A 42 6.53 -13.71 -14.07
CA ALA A 42 5.91 -12.51 -13.52
C ALA A 42 5.61 -11.45 -14.61
N ASP A 43 5.68 -11.80 -15.90
CA ASP A 43 5.45 -10.93 -17.07
C ASP A 43 6.44 -9.75 -17.18
N VAL A 44 7.65 -9.87 -16.64
CA VAL A 44 8.73 -8.92 -16.94
C VAL A 44 9.22 -9.13 -18.37
N SER A 45 9.39 -8.06 -19.14
CA SER A 45 9.83 -8.16 -20.54
C SER A 45 11.20 -8.84 -20.66
N TYR A 46 11.37 -9.68 -21.68
CA TYR A 46 12.60 -10.46 -21.89
C TYR A 46 13.87 -9.61 -21.91
N LYS A 47 13.81 -8.43 -22.54
CA LYS A 47 14.96 -7.50 -22.61
C LYS A 47 15.38 -7.05 -21.21
N VAL A 48 14.41 -6.63 -20.39
CA VAL A 48 14.65 -6.18 -19.01
C VAL A 48 15.25 -7.31 -18.17
N VAL A 49 14.68 -8.52 -18.27
CA VAL A 49 15.18 -9.70 -17.55
C VAL A 49 16.60 -10.07 -17.96
N LYS A 50 16.88 -10.04 -19.25
CA LYS A 50 18.23 -10.34 -19.77
C LYS A 50 19.27 -9.37 -19.22
N ASP A 51 18.99 -8.08 -19.31
CA ASP A 51 19.91 -7.03 -18.87
C ASP A 51 20.10 -7.06 -17.34
N PHE A 52 19.02 -7.29 -16.58
CA PHE A 52 19.06 -7.47 -15.14
C PHE A 52 19.93 -8.65 -14.71
N VAL A 53 19.65 -9.83 -15.27
CA VAL A 53 20.39 -11.06 -14.94
C VAL A 53 21.87 -10.94 -15.32
N SER A 54 22.19 -10.28 -16.45
CA SER A 54 23.58 -10.03 -16.84
C SER A 54 24.33 -9.19 -15.80
N ARG A 55 23.76 -8.04 -15.43
CA ARG A 55 24.36 -7.14 -14.44
C ARG A 55 24.55 -7.80 -13.06
N VAL A 56 23.50 -8.49 -12.59
CA VAL A 56 23.60 -9.23 -11.31
C VAL A 56 24.67 -10.31 -11.38
N THR A 57 24.72 -11.07 -12.46
CA THR A 57 25.69 -12.18 -12.62
C THR A 57 27.11 -11.65 -12.65
N GLU A 58 27.39 -10.60 -13.42
CA GLU A 58 28.73 -9.98 -13.49
C GLU A 58 29.20 -9.50 -12.12
N ARG A 59 28.33 -8.84 -11.37
CA ARG A 59 28.63 -8.37 -10.01
C ARG A 59 28.80 -9.51 -9.00
N ALA A 60 28.00 -10.57 -9.11
CA ALA A 60 27.95 -11.67 -8.16
C ALA A 60 29.09 -12.69 -8.34
N ILE A 61 29.72 -12.77 -9.53
CA ILE A 61 30.83 -13.68 -9.81
C ILE A 61 32.18 -13.07 -9.39
N GLY A 62 32.23 -11.79 -9.02
CA GLY A 62 33.46 -11.15 -8.54
C GLY A 62 34.11 -11.89 -7.38
N SER A 63 35.45 -11.94 -7.33
CA SER A 63 36.21 -12.62 -6.27
C SER A 63 35.80 -12.11 -4.87
N ASP A 64 35.57 -10.82 -4.74
CA ASP A 64 35.17 -10.17 -3.47
C ASP A 64 33.86 -10.72 -2.90
N VAL A 65 32.98 -11.24 -3.78
CA VAL A 65 31.69 -11.84 -3.39
C VAL A 65 31.87 -13.32 -3.07
N LEU A 66 32.54 -14.08 -3.95
CA LEU A 66 32.69 -15.53 -3.82
C LEU A 66 33.59 -15.91 -2.64
N ASP A 67 34.62 -15.11 -2.36
CA ASP A 67 35.56 -15.32 -1.26
C ASP A 67 35.11 -14.70 0.08
N SER A 68 33.95 -14.04 0.10
CA SER A 68 33.39 -13.44 1.30
C SER A 68 32.92 -14.51 2.30
N LEU A 69 32.89 -14.17 3.61
CA LEU A 69 32.35 -15.05 4.66
C LEU A 69 30.83 -15.31 4.50
N THR A 70 30.11 -14.48 3.73
CA THR A 70 28.66 -14.56 3.52
C THR A 70 28.29 -14.34 2.06
N PRO A 71 28.78 -15.19 1.11
CA PRO A 71 28.63 -14.92 -0.33
C PRO A 71 27.16 -14.91 -0.76
N ALA A 72 26.31 -15.77 -0.21
CA ALA A 72 24.87 -15.77 -0.52
C ALA A 72 24.17 -14.46 -0.11
N GLN A 73 24.56 -13.86 1.01
CA GLN A 73 24.03 -12.57 1.46
C GLN A 73 24.46 -11.44 0.53
N GLN A 74 25.69 -11.49 0.05
CA GLN A 74 26.21 -10.51 -0.92
C GLN A 74 25.45 -10.60 -2.24
N VAL A 75 25.19 -11.81 -2.76
CA VAL A 75 24.39 -12.00 -3.97
C VAL A 75 22.98 -11.43 -3.78
N ILE A 76 22.31 -11.69 -2.66
CA ILE A 76 20.96 -11.16 -2.39
C ILE A 76 21.00 -9.64 -2.31
N LYS A 77 22.03 -9.06 -1.70
CA LYS A 77 22.24 -7.60 -1.65
C LYS A 77 22.36 -7.01 -3.06
N ILE A 78 23.16 -7.63 -3.93
CA ILE A 78 23.33 -7.21 -5.32
C ILE A 78 21.99 -7.28 -6.07
N VAL A 79 21.22 -8.37 -5.90
CA VAL A 79 19.87 -8.50 -6.50
C VAL A 79 18.96 -7.37 -6.02
N ASN A 80 18.97 -7.05 -4.72
CA ASN A 80 18.17 -5.96 -4.17
C ASN A 80 18.55 -4.60 -4.78
N GLU A 81 19.83 -4.29 -4.84
CA GLU A 81 20.33 -3.04 -5.42
C GLU A 81 19.95 -2.90 -6.90
N GLU A 82 20.07 -3.98 -7.69
CA GLU A 82 19.68 -3.98 -9.10
C GLU A 82 18.15 -3.90 -9.28
N LEU A 83 17.35 -4.48 -8.39
CA LEU A 83 15.89 -4.30 -8.40
C LEU A 83 15.51 -2.84 -8.09
N VAL A 84 16.12 -2.23 -7.08
CA VAL A 84 15.91 -0.82 -6.74
C VAL A 84 16.30 0.07 -7.92
N ALA A 85 17.45 -0.17 -8.54
CA ALA A 85 17.89 0.57 -9.72
C ALA A 85 16.92 0.44 -10.90
N LEU A 86 16.40 -0.77 -11.13
CA LEU A 86 15.42 -1.05 -12.18
C LEU A 86 14.10 -0.30 -11.94
N MET A 87 13.69 -0.14 -10.69
CA MET A 87 12.46 0.58 -10.28
C MET A 87 12.64 2.10 -10.18
N GLY A 88 13.87 2.62 -10.22
CA GLY A 88 14.12 4.07 -10.28
C GLY A 88 14.83 4.71 -9.10
N CYS A 89 15.47 3.93 -8.23
CA CYS A 89 16.31 4.34 -7.09
C CYS A 89 15.61 5.13 -5.98
N GLU A 90 14.83 6.16 -6.31
CA GLU A 90 14.23 7.08 -5.33
C GLU A 90 12.74 7.30 -5.54
N ASN A 91 12.05 7.65 -4.47
CA ASN A 91 10.67 8.11 -4.52
C ASN A 91 10.60 9.46 -5.23
N THR A 92 9.84 9.54 -6.31
CA THR A 92 9.65 10.76 -7.08
C THR A 92 8.32 11.42 -6.70
N LYS A 93 8.40 12.59 -6.06
CA LYS A 93 7.24 13.37 -5.66
C LYS A 93 6.47 13.93 -6.86
N LEU A 94 5.20 14.27 -6.62
CA LEU A 94 4.41 15.05 -7.57
C LEU A 94 5.06 16.42 -7.77
N ALA A 95 5.19 16.85 -9.03
CA ALA A 95 5.68 18.18 -9.34
C ALA A 95 4.68 19.24 -8.82
N SER A 96 5.20 20.34 -8.30
CA SER A 96 4.38 21.46 -7.82
C SER A 96 4.63 22.70 -8.67
N ALA A 97 3.56 23.39 -9.05
CA ALA A 97 3.68 24.65 -9.73
C ALA A 97 4.24 25.74 -8.79
N PRO A 98 5.03 26.70 -9.30
CA PRO A 98 5.52 27.82 -8.50
C PRO A 98 4.37 28.72 -8.02
N HIS A 99 3.27 28.77 -8.78
CA HIS A 99 2.05 29.50 -8.44
C HIS A 99 0.84 28.55 -8.52
N PRO A 100 -0.05 28.53 -7.51
CA PRO A 100 -1.24 27.70 -7.55
C PRO A 100 -2.22 28.14 -8.66
N PRO A 101 -3.01 27.21 -9.20
CA PRO A 101 -3.02 25.78 -8.83
C PRO A 101 -1.95 24.98 -9.58
N THR A 102 -1.46 23.89 -8.93
CA THR A 102 -0.75 22.82 -9.63
C THR A 102 -1.76 22.05 -10.48
N VAL A 103 -1.51 21.93 -11.77
CA VAL A 103 -2.40 21.22 -12.71
C VAL A 103 -1.83 19.85 -13.02
N VAL A 104 -2.59 18.80 -12.69
CA VAL A 104 -2.23 17.40 -12.94
C VAL A 104 -3.22 16.81 -13.94
N MET A 105 -2.71 16.37 -15.07
CA MET A 105 -3.51 15.74 -16.13
C MET A 105 -3.42 14.23 -16.01
N MET A 106 -4.56 13.56 -15.79
CA MET A 106 -4.65 12.11 -15.64
C MET A 106 -4.96 11.46 -16.98
N VAL A 107 -4.05 10.69 -17.53
CA VAL A 107 -4.19 10.05 -18.85
C VAL A 107 -4.10 8.53 -18.76
N GLY A 108 -4.61 7.81 -19.78
CA GLY A 108 -4.55 6.34 -19.83
C GLY A 108 -5.75 5.75 -20.58
N LEU A 109 -5.73 4.44 -20.77
CA LEU A 109 -6.80 3.71 -21.49
C LEU A 109 -8.08 3.59 -20.66
N ASN A 110 -9.19 3.21 -21.31
CA ASN A 110 -10.43 2.86 -20.63
C ASN A 110 -10.22 1.65 -19.71
N GLY A 111 -10.83 1.71 -18.53
CA GLY A 111 -10.69 0.64 -17.54
C GLY A 111 -9.39 0.68 -16.71
N ALA A 112 -8.42 1.52 -17.07
CA ALA A 112 -7.17 1.65 -16.30
C ALA A 112 -7.34 2.29 -14.91
N GLY A 113 -8.55 2.68 -14.51
CA GLY A 113 -8.82 3.23 -13.18
C GLY A 113 -8.55 4.71 -13.01
N LYS A 114 -8.52 5.52 -14.09
CA LYS A 114 -8.25 6.97 -14.03
C LYS A 114 -9.11 7.72 -13.04
N THR A 115 -10.43 7.65 -13.20
CA THR A 115 -11.42 8.37 -12.38
C THR A 115 -11.27 8.04 -10.89
N THR A 116 -11.15 6.77 -10.55
CA THR A 116 -10.94 6.33 -9.15
C THR A 116 -9.58 6.80 -8.62
N THR A 117 -8.54 6.72 -9.45
CA THR A 117 -7.18 7.16 -9.09
C THR A 117 -7.13 8.68 -8.88
N THR A 118 -7.82 9.43 -9.72
CA THR A 118 -7.98 10.89 -9.59
C THR A 118 -8.54 11.25 -8.21
N ALA A 119 -9.61 10.60 -7.78
CA ALA A 119 -10.20 10.82 -6.46
C ALA A 119 -9.27 10.36 -5.32
N LYS A 120 -8.65 9.17 -5.45
CA LYS A 120 -7.68 8.65 -4.45
C LYS A 120 -6.51 9.61 -4.26
N LEU A 121 -5.93 10.13 -5.35
CA LEU A 121 -4.84 11.11 -5.29
C LEU A 121 -5.29 12.43 -4.67
N GLY A 122 -6.48 12.93 -5.03
CA GLY A 122 -7.06 14.11 -4.39
C GLY A 122 -7.19 13.91 -2.88
N GLY A 123 -7.73 12.78 -2.45
CA GLY A 123 -7.83 12.41 -1.04
C GLY A 123 -6.48 12.32 -0.32
N LEU A 124 -5.48 11.73 -0.99
CA LEU A 124 -4.10 11.64 -0.48
C LEU A 124 -3.50 13.05 -0.31
N MET A 125 -3.62 13.92 -1.33
CA MET A 125 -3.09 15.29 -1.28
C MET A 125 -3.72 16.09 -0.14
N ARG A 126 -5.02 15.93 0.10
CA ARG A 126 -5.70 16.58 1.22
C ARG A 126 -5.21 16.05 2.57
N ARG A 127 -5.20 14.73 2.76
CA ARG A 127 -4.88 14.10 4.06
C ARG A 127 -3.42 14.24 4.47
N GLN A 128 -2.49 13.98 3.55
CA GLN A 128 -1.06 13.93 3.88
C GLN A 128 -0.33 15.23 3.63
N PHE A 129 -0.77 16.02 2.63
CA PHE A 129 -0.05 17.22 2.22
C PHE A 129 -0.83 18.51 2.52
N GLY A 130 -2.02 18.42 3.12
CA GLY A 130 -2.84 19.59 3.51
C GLY A 130 -3.28 20.45 2.33
N LYS A 131 -3.31 19.88 1.10
CA LYS A 131 -3.72 20.57 -0.11
C LYS A 131 -5.23 20.70 -0.21
N ARG A 132 -5.69 21.66 -1.01
CA ARG A 132 -7.10 21.89 -1.36
C ARG A 132 -7.33 21.47 -2.81
N PRO A 133 -7.57 20.17 -3.07
CA PRO A 133 -7.71 19.68 -4.44
C PRO A 133 -9.09 20.03 -5.02
N LEU A 134 -9.11 20.23 -6.35
CA LEU A 134 -10.30 20.24 -7.19
C LEU A 134 -10.19 19.06 -8.17
N LEU A 135 -11.25 18.27 -8.30
CA LEU A 135 -11.37 17.24 -9.33
C LEU A 135 -12.16 17.79 -10.50
N ALA A 136 -11.67 17.65 -11.73
CA ALA A 136 -12.35 18.15 -12.92
C ALA A 136 -12.71 16.98 -13.85
N GLY A 137 -13.99 16.81 -14.16
CA GLY A 137 -14.52 15.80 -15.06
C GLY A 137 -14.40 16.23 -16.52
N CYS A 138 -13.33 15.80 -17.19
CA CYS A 138 -13.09 16.06 -18.61
C CYS A 138 -13.41 14.86 -19.52
N ASP A 139 -13.90 13.72 -18.99
CA ASP A 139 -14.39 12.59 -19.78
C ASP A 139 -15.85 12.84 -20.21
N VAL A 140 -16.01 13.71 -21.18
CA VAL A 140 -17.32 14.14 -21.70
C VAL A 140 -18.05 13.07 -22.52
N TYR A 141 -17.33 12.05 -22.99
CA TYR A 141 -17.89 10.99 -23.84
C TYR A 141 -18.64 9.92 -23.04
N ARG A 142 -18.38 9.86 -21.72
CA ARG A 142 -19.01 8.89 -20.82
C ARG A 142 -19.67 9.61 -19.63
N PRO A 143 -20.98 9.92 -19.76
CA PRO A 143 -21.72 10.58 -18.66
C PRO A 143 -21.58 9.84 -17.31
N ALA A 144 -21.55 8.50 -17.35
CA ALA A 144 -21.31 7.70 -16.16
C ALA A 144 -19.95 7.95 -15.48
N ALA A 145 -18.92 8.38 -16.21
CA ALA A 145 -17.62 8.69 -15.62
C ALA A 145 -17.66 10.00 -14.79
N ILE A 146 -18.39 11.00 -15.28
CA ILE A 146 -18.63 12.25 -14.54
C ILE A 146 -19.40 11.96 -13.24
N GLU A 147 -20.49 11.20 -13.33
CA GLU A 147 -21.26 10.80 -12.15
C GLU A 147 -20.44 9.96 -11.18
N GLN A 148 -19.61 9.05 -11.69
CA GLN A 148 -18.67 8.29 -10.86
C GLN A 148 -17.70 9.23 -10.13
N LEU A 149 -17.12 10.22 -10.82
CA LEU A 149 -16.21 11.19 -10.20
C LEU A 149 -16.90 11.99 -9.10
N LYS A 150 -18.18 12.40 -9.29
CA LYS A 150 -19.00 13.06 -8.27
C LYS A 150 -19.21 12.17 -7.04
N VAL A 151 -19.56 10.91 -7.25
CA VAL A 151 -19.79 9.96 -6.15
C VAL A 151 -18.52 9.74 -5.33
N VAL A 152 -17.40 9.43 -6.00
CA VAL A 152 -16.15 9.17 -5.27
C VAL A 152 -15.55 10.45 -4.68
N GLY A 153 -15.70 11.59 -5.35
CA GLY A 153 -15.33 12.90 -4.83
C GLY A 153 -16.15 13.26 -3.58
N GLY A 154 -17.47 13.04 -3.62
CA GLY A 154 -18.36 13.26 -2.49
C GLY A 154 -18.03 12.39 -1.27
N GLN A 155 -17.69 11.11 -1.48
CA GLN A 155 -17.25 10.22 -0.40
C GLN A 155 -15.95 10.70 0.28
N LEU A 156 -15.10 11.39 -0.46
CA LEU A 156 -13.87 11.99 0.05
C LEU A 156 -14.03 13.48 0.43
N GLU A 157 -15.26 14.04 0.35
CA GLU A 157 -15.55 15.45 0.58
C GLU A 157 -14.66 16.39 -0.26
N LEU A 158 -14.39 16.01 -1.51
CA LEU A 158 -13.62 16.80 -2.46
C LEU A 158 -14.55 17.52 -3.43
N PRO A 159 -14.31 18.80 -3.74
CA PRO A 159 -15.06 19.53 -4.76
C PRO A 159 -14.81 18.91 -6.14
N VAL A 160 -15.88 18.77 -6.91
CA VAL A 160 -15.84 18.28 -8.29
C VAL A 160 -16.38 19.36 -9.21
N PHE A 161 -15.61 19.73 -10.21
CA PHE A 161 -16.00 20.64 -11.27
C PHE A 161 -16.43 19.85 -12.50
N GLU A 162 -17.59 20.17 -13.06
CA GLU A 162 -18.09 19.58 -14.31
C GLU A 162 -18.99 20.57 -15.04
N GLU A 163 -19.03 20.50 -16.35
CA GLU A 163 -19.91 21.30 -17.22
C GLU A 163 -20.72 20.42 -18.18
N GLY A 164 -20.86 19.14 -17.84
CA GLY A 164 -21.59 18.16 -18.67
C GLY A 164 -20.87 17.84 -19.98
N GLN A 165 -21.65 17.78 -21.08
CA GLN A 165 -21.11 17.50 -22.42
C GLN A 165 -20.65 18.78 -23.09
N GLY A 166 -19.38 18.85 -23.46
CA GLY A 166 -18.76 20.03 -24.08
C GLY A 166 -17.39 19.71 -24.66
N ASP A 167 -16.64 20.74 -25.03
CA ASP A 167 -15.24 20.57 -25.42
C ASP A 167 -14.40 20.30 -24.17
N PRO A 168 -13.74 19.12 -24.06
CA PRO A 168 -12.94 18.79 -22.88
C PRO A 168 -11.80 19.76 -22.61
N VAL A 169 -11.27 20.41 -23.66
CA VAL A 169 -10.22 21.42 -23.53
C VAL A 169 -10.76 22.69 -22.86
N ALA A 170 -11.93 23.17 -23.28
CA ALA A 170 -12.57 24.32 -22.66
C ALA A 170 -12.94 24.03 -21.18
N ILE A 171 -13.50 22.85 -20.89
CA ILE A 171 -13.84 22.42 -19.52
C ILE A 171 -12.59 22.41 -18.63
N ALA A 172 -11.46 21.89 -19.11
CA ALA A 172 -10.21 21.90 -18.38
C ALA A 172 -9.72 23.31 -18.05
N GLN A 173 -9.81 24.24 -19.02
CA GLN A 173 -9.46 25.67 -18.81
C GLN A 173 -10.40 26.33 -17.78
N HIS A 174 -11.69 26.04 -17.85
CA HIS A 174 -12.69 26.57 -16.92
C HIS A 174 -12.46 26.02 -15.51
N ALA A 175 -12.13 24.73 -15.38
CA ALA A 175 -11.79 24.11 -14.09
C ALA A 175 -10.57 24.80 -13.44
N ILE A 176 -9.53 25.10 -14.20
CA ILE A 176 -8.34 25.80 -13.70
C ILE A 176 -8.69 27.22 -13.24
N ARG A 177 -9.55 27.91 -13.99
CA ARG A 177 -10.04 29.25 -13.63
C ARG A 177 -10.86 29.19 -12.35
N HIS A 178 -11.81 28.25 -12.28
CA HIS A 178 -12.61 27.99 -11.07
C HIS A 178 -11.73 27.71 -9.85
N ALA A 179 -10.68 26.90 -10.01
CA ALA A 179 -9.74 26.61 -8.94
C ALA A 179 -9.04 27.86 -8.40
N ARG A 180 -8.63 28.78 -9.27
CA ARG A 180 -8.03 30.07 -8.88
C ARG A 180 -9.02 30.94 -8.09
N ASP A 181 -10.24 31.03 -8.57
CA ASP A 181 -11.29 31.86 -7.97
C ASP A 181 -11.73 31.35 -6.58
N HIS A 182 -11.67 30.02 -6.39
CA HIS A 182 -12.08 29.36 -5.13
C HIS A 182 -10.90 28.97 -4.23
N GLY A 183 -9.67 29.33 -4.62
CA GLY A 183 -8.48 29.12 -3.82
C GLY A 183 -8.07 27.65 -3.69
N ASN A 184 -8.41 26.79 -4.66
CA ASN A 184 -7.86 25.45 -4.77
C ASN A 184 -6.39 25.55 -5.21
N ASP A 185 -5.53 24.73 -4.60
CA ASP A 185 -4.09 24.80 -4.87
C ASP A 185 -3.57 23.66 -5.77
N ILE A 186 -4.44 22.68 -6.05
CA ILE A 186 -4.16 21.59 -6.99
C ILE A 186 -5.44 21.20 -7.75
N VAL A 187 -5.33 20.97 -9.05
CA VAL A 187 -6.43 20.52 -9.92
C VAL A 187 -6.02 19.21 -10.58
N PHE A 188 -6.87 18.20 -10.46
CA PHE A 188 -6.75 16.94 -11.19
C PHE A 188 -7.74 16.93 -12.34
N LEU A 189 -7.25 16.84 -13.58
CA LEU A 189 -8.06 16.73 -14.78
C LEU A 189 -8.26 15.25 -15.11
N ASP A 190 -9.46 14.70 -14.88
CA ASP A 190 -9.82 13.32 -15.23
C ASP A 190 -10.22 13.29 -16.72
N THR A 191 -9.27 12.91 -17.58
CA THR A 191 -9.47 12.92 -19.03
C THR A 191 -10.14 11.66 -19.55
N ALA A 192 -10.70 11.75 -20.74
CA ALA A 192 -11.23 10.61 -21.45
C ALA A 192 -10.15 9.53 -21.68
N GLY A 193 -10.59 8.30 -21.82
CA GLY A 193 -9.78 7.20 -22.31
C GLY A 193 -10.50 6.54 -23.48
N ARG A 194 -9.77 5.69 -24.20
CA ARG A 194 -10.32 4.79 -25.22
C ARG A 194 -9.83 3.37 -24.98
N LEU A 195 -10.40 2.40 -25.69
CA LEU A 195 -10.02 0.99 -25.54
C LEU A 195 -8.59 0.75 -26.03
N HIS A 196 -8.16 1.52 -27.01
CA HIS A 196 -6.82 1.44 -27.61
C HIS A 196 -6.24 2.85 -27.77
N VAL A 197 -4.92 2.92 -27.91
CA VAL A 197 -4.23 4.14 -28.30
C VAL A 197 -4.57 4.42 -29.77
N ASP A 198 -5.30 5.50 -30.02
CA ASP A 198 -5.65 5.98 -31.35
C ASP A 198 -5.23 7.45 -31.55
N GLU A 199 -5.16 7.89 -32.81
CA GLU A 199 -4.74 9.25 -33.17
C GLU A 199 -5.70 10.31 -32.59
N VAL A 200 -7.00 10.02 -32.59
CA VAL A 200 -8.02 10.97 -32.11
C VAL A 200 -7.86 11.26 -30.62
N LEU A 201 -7.64 10.21 -29.81
CA LEU A 201 -7.36 10.39 -28.39
C LEU A 201 -6.06 11.17 -28.17
N MET A 202 -5.01 10.82 -28.88
CA MET A 202 -3.72 11.47 -28.72
C MET A 202 -3.75 12.94 -29.14
N ASP A 203 -4.47 13.28 -30.19
CA ASP A 203 -4.63 14.67 -30.65
C ASP A 203 -5.47 15.49 -29.66
N GLU A 204 -6.53 14.93 -29.08
CA GLU A 204 -7.30 15.59 -28.03
C GLU A 204 -6.43 15.88 -26.80
N LEU A 205 -5.67 14.88 -26.33
CA LEU A 205 -4.79 15.03 -25.17
C LEU A 205 -3.64 16.03 -25.44
N LYS A 206 -3.08 16.06 -26.66
CA LYS A 206 -2.08 17.07 -27.06
C LYS A 206 -2.69 18.46 -27.04
N ARG A 207 -3.87 18.68 -27.65
CA ARG A 207 -4.57 19.97 -27.59
C ARG A 207 -4.84 20.42 -26.17
N MET A 208 -5.26 19.48 -25.28
CA MET A 208 -5.47 19.78 -23.87
C MET A 208 -4.15 20.16 -23.20
N LYS A 209 -3.07 19.41 -23.42
CA LYS A 209 -1.72 19.71 -22.90
C LYS A 209 -1.27 21.12 -23.31
N GLU A 210 -1.43 21.46 -24.58
CA GLU A 210 -1.05 22.80 -25.12
C GLU A 210 -1.89 23.92 -24.50
N ALA A 211 -3.20 23.69 -24.33
CA ALA A 211 -4.13 24.70 -23.83
C ALA A 211 -4.00 24.98 -22.34
N VAL A 212 -3.72 23.96 -21.53
CA VAL A 212 -3.67 24.07 -20.05
C VAL A 212 -2.26 24.06 -19.48
N GLN A 213 -1.26 23.65 -20.25
CA GLN A 213 0.15 23.53 -19.84
C GLN A 213 0.26 22.86 -18.45
N PRO A 214 -0.12 21.59 -18.32
CA PRO A 214 -0.17 20.93 -17.03
C PRO A 214 1.22 20.91 -16.38
N THR A 215 1.27 21.10 -15.06
CA THR A 215 2.49 20.97 -14.26
C THR A 215 3.02 19.56 -14.34
N GLU A 216 2.09 18.59 -14.46
CA GLU A 216 2.42 17.17 -14.56
C GLU A 216 1.37 16.40 -15.34
N ILE A 217 1.80 15.40 -16.09
CA ILE A 217 0.95 14.41 -16.75
C ILE A 217 1.22 13.06 -16.11
N LEU A 218 0.21 12.49 -15.48
CA LEU A 218 0.28 11.18 -14.86
C LEU A 218 -0.44 10.14 -15.72
N LEU A 219 0.31 9.14 -16.15
CA LEU A 219 -0.24 7.98 -16.85
C LEU A 219 -0.75 6.95 -15.83
N VAL A 220 -2.03 6.64 -15.91
CA VAL A 220 -2.66 5.57 -15.12
C VAL A 220 -2.67 4.30 -15.98
N VAL A 221 -1.98 3.27 -15.51
CA VAL A 221 -1.84 1.99 -16.22
C VAL A 221 -2.16 0.84 -15.28
N ASP A 222 -3.02 -0.07 -15.75
CA ASP A 222 -3.25 -1.33 -15.06
C ASP A 222 -2.11 -2.31 -15.36
N ALA A 223 -1.35 -2.64 -14.33
CA ALA A 223 -0.22 -3.57 -14.43
C ALA A 223 -0.67 -5.01 -14.78
N MET A 224 -1.96 -5.33 -14.61
CA MET A 224 -2.50 -6.66 -14.94
C MET A 224 -2.58 -6.93 -16.44
N THR A 225 -2.55 -5.91 -17.29
CA THR A 225 -2.60 -6.05 -18.75
C THR A 225 -1.26 -6.45 -19.37
N GLY A 226 -0.22 -6.69 -18.56
CA GLY A 226 1.06 -7.24 -18.98
C GLY A 226 1.77 -6.39 -20.05
N GLN A 227 2.13 -6.99 -21.19
CA GLN A 227 2.88 -6.31 -22.25
C GLN A 227 2.08 -5.17 -22.91
N ASP A 228 0.74 -5.25 -22.95
CA ASP A 228 -0.10 -4.17 -23.49
C ASP A 228 0.03 -2.89 -22.68
N ALA A 229 0.19 -3.01 -21.36
CA ALA A 229 0.48 -1.87 -20.48
C ALA A 229 1.79 -1.16 -20.87
N VAL A 230 2.83 -1.92 -21.22
CA VAL A 230 4.13 -1.39 -21.64
C VAL A 230 4.04 -0.67 -22.97
N ASN A 231 3.32 -1.28 -23.94
CA ASN A 231 3.09 -0.69 -25.25
C ASN A 231 2.30 0.63 -25.17
N ALA A 232 1.22 0.63 -24.37
CA ALA A 232 0.43 1.82 -24.12
C ALA A 232 1.27 2.91 -23.44
N ALA A 233 2.04 2.55 -22.39
CA ALA A 233 2.90 3.50 -21.70
C ALA A 233 3.91 4.18 -22.63
N SER A 234 4.54 3.39 -23.51
CA SER A 234 5.48 3.93 -24.50
C SER A 234 4.81 4.89 -25.47
N ALA A 235 3.60 4.56 -25.95
CA ALA A 235 2.86 5.42 -26.87
C ALA A 235 2.42 6.74 -26.22
N PHE A 236 1.90 6.68 -24.97
CA PHE A 236 1.55 7.90 -24.22
C PHE A 236 2.78 8.76 -23.92
N ASP A 237 3.93 8.16 -23.60
CA ASP A 237 5.15 8.90 -23.33
C ASP A 237 5.67 9.62 -24.57
N GLN A 238 5.71 8.93 -25.72
CA GLN A 238 6.12 9.52 -26.99
C GLN A 238 5.22 10.69 -27.42
N ALA A 239 3.90 10.58 -27.18
CA ALA A 239 2.95 11.60 -27.59
C ALA A 239 2.88 12.81 -26.64
N LEU A 240 3.02 12.58 -25.34
CA LEU A 240 2.70 13.57 -24.30
C LEU A 240 3.89 13.90 -23.39
N ASP A 241 5.00 13.19 -23.46
CA ASP A 241 6.12 13.32 -22.51
C ASP A 241 5.60 13.30 -21.06
N ILE A 242 5.13 12.14 -20.61
CA ILE A 242 4.51 11.96 -19.29
C ILE A 242 5.51 12.25 -18.17
N GLY A 243 5.03 12.84 -17.07
CA GLY A 243 5.86 13.13 -15.88
C GLY A 243 6.05 11.93 -14.95
N GLY A 244 5.15 10.96 -15.03
CA GLY A 244 5.22 9.74 -14.19
C GLY A 244 4.06 8.79 -14.43
N VAL A 245 4.14 7.64 -13.78
CA VAL A 245 3.17 6.55 -13.90
C VAL A 245 2.51 6.29 -12.55
N VAL A 246 1.22 5.97 -12.59
CA VAL A 246 0.44 5.50 -11.43
C VAL A 246 -0.10 4.11 -11.76
N LEU A 247 0.09 3.18 -10.84
CA LEU A 247 -0.43 1.82 -10.91
C LEU A 247 -1.59 1.70 -9.93
N PRO A 248 -2.86 1.73 -10.37
CA PRO A 248 -4.02 1.82 -9.47
C PRO A 248 -4.30 0.55 -8.68
N THR A 249 -3.85 -0.59 -9.20
CA THR A 249 -4.02 -1.91 -8.59
C THR A 249 -2.70 -2.66 -8.64
N LEU A 250 -2.09 -2.84 -7.48
CA LEU A 250 -0.91 -3.67 -7.32
C LEU A 250 -1.12 -4.76 -6.24
N ASP A 251 -2.35 -4.93 -5.77
CA ASP A 251 -2.78 -5.78 -4.66
C ASP A 251 -3.36 -7.13 -5.09
N GLY A 252 -3.56 -7.35 -6.39
CA GLY A 252 -4.07 -8.61 -6.92
C GLY A 252 -2.98 -9.66 -7.15
N ASP A 253 -3.41 -10.82 -7.67
CA ASP A 253 -2.56 -11.91 -8.19
C ASP A 253 -1.72 -11.46 -9.42
N ALA A 254 -1.70 -10.16 -9.64
CA ALA A 254 -1.02 -9.53 -10.74
C ALA A 254 0.46 -9.84 -10.65
N ARG A 255 0.98 -10.35 -11.72
CA ARG A 255 2.37 -10.74 -11.93
C ARG A 255 3.34 -9.54 -11.88
N GLY A 256 2.91 -8.36 -11.39
CA GLY A 256 3.70 -7.16 -11.03
C GLY A 256 4.86 -6.73 -11.96
N GLY A 257 5.32 -7.63 -12.80
CA GLY A 257 6.47 -7.43 -13.67
C GLY A 257 6.26 -6.37 -14.75
N ALA A 258 4.99 -6.11 -15.12
CA ALA A 258 4.67 -5.00 -16.01
C ALA A 258 5.16 -3.66 -15.45
N ALA A 259 5.10 -3.45 -14.12
CA ALA A 259 5.62 -2.25 -13.48
C ALA A 259 7.13 -2.04 -13.76
N LEU A 260 7.92 -3.11 -13.65
CA LEU A 260 9.35 -3.09 -13.95
C LEU A 260 9.60 -2.81 -15.45
N SER A 261 8.78 -3.39 -16.31
CA SER A 261 8.88 -3.24 -17.77
C SER A 261 8.46 -1.83 -18.23
N ILE A 262 7.41 -1.24 -17.65
CA ILE A 262 6.94 0.13 -17.96
C ILE A 262 8.06 1.13 -17.64
N ARG A 263 8.64 1.03 -16.44
CA ARG A 263 9.76 1.90 -16.04
C ARG A 263 10.95 1.79 -17.00
N SER A 264 11.31 0.55 -17.38
CA SER A 264 12.42 0.33 -18.29
C SER A 264 12.14 0.83 -19.71
N ALA A 265 10.89 0.74 -20.19
CA ALA A 265 10.50 1.15 -21.53
C ALA A 265 10.37 2.66 -21.70
N THR A 266 9.82 3.35 -20.70
CA THR A 266 9.55 4.80 -20.75
C THR A 266 10.65 5.63 -20.11
N GLY A 267 11.47 5.07 -19.22
CA GLY A 267 12.40 5.84 -18.39
C GLY A 267 11.69 6.70 -17.31
N LYS A 268 10.35 6.72 -17.29
CA LYS A 268 9.57 7.57 -16.38
C LYS A 268 9.37 6.93 -15.02
N PRO A 269 9.37 7.71 -13.91
CA PRO A 269 9.22 7.17 -12.57
C PRO A 269 7.79 6.67 -12.33
N ILE A 270 7.67 5.58 -11.58
CA ILE A 270 6.41 5.23 -10.91
C ILE A 270 6.29 6.14 -9.70
N LYS A 271 5.21 6.90 -9.59
CA LYS A 271 5.03 7.88 -8.49
C LYS A 271 4.10 7.38 -7.41
N PHE A 272 3.03 6.68 -7.78
CA PHE A 272 2.01 6.19 -6.84
C PHE A 272 1.57 4.79 -7.21
N ILE A 273 1.16 4.05 -6.18
CA ILE A 273 0.59 2.70 -6.31
C ILE A 273 -0.70 2.60 -5.49
N GLY A 274 -1.71 1.96 -6.07
CA GLY A 274 -2.90 1.51 -5.34
C GLY A 274 -2.61 0.21 -4.61
N THR A 275 -2.97 0.16 -3.34
CA THR A 275 -2.77 -1.00 -2.45
C THR A 275 -4.08 -1.68 -2.08
N GLY A 276 -5.17 -1.35 -2.78
CA GLY A 276 -6.48 -1.93 -2.59
C GLY A 276 -7.61 -1.10 -3.20
N GLU A 277 -8.84 -1.60 -3.12
CA GLU A 277 -10.01 -0.99 -3.74
C GLU A 277 -10.50 0.28 -3.03
N LYS A 278 -10.31 0.38 -1.71
CA LYS A 278 -10.79 1.51 -0.91
C LYS A 278 -10.16 2.82 -1.35
N LEU A 279 -10.90 3.92 -1.19
CA LEU A 279 -10.48 5.25 -1.65
C LEU A 279 -9.28 5.84 -0.88
N ASP A 280 -8.94 5.30 0.27
CA ASP A 280 -7.76 5.66 1.04
C ASP A 280 -6.53 4.81 0.70
N MET A 281 -6.70 3.73 -0.07
CA MET A 281 -5.63 2.79 -0.44
C MET A 281 -4.88 3.25 -1.69
N ILE A 282 -4.08 4.27 -1.53
CA ILE A 282 -3.06 4.74 -2.48
C ILE A 282 -1.88 5.29 -1.70
N GLU A 283 -0.67 4.97 -2.14
CA GLU A 283 0.55 5.42 -1.46
C GLU A 283 1.62 5.84 -2.48
N PRO A 284 2.58 6.71 -2.08
CA PRO A 284 3.76 6.99 -2.89
C PRO A 284 4.56 5.71 -3.15
N PHE A 285 5.12 5.60 -4.35
CA PHE A 285 5.95 4.45 -4.72
C PHE A 285 7.36 4.57 -4.12
N HIS A 286 7.78 3.55 -3.39
CA HIS A 286 9.11 3.45 -2.79
C HIS A 286 9.85 2.24 -3.39
N PRO A 287 10.81 2.46 -4.31
CA PRO A 287 11.55 1.38 -4.97
C PRO A 287 12.25 0.42 -4.02
N ASP A 288 12.88 0.94 -2.96
CA ASP A 288 13.59 0.19 -1.93
C ASP A 288 12.66 -0.76 -1.14
N ARG A 289 11.49 -0.25 -0.74
CA ARG A 289 10.47 -1.04 -0.04
C ARG A 289 9.89 -2.13 -0.93
N MET A 290 9.64 -1.79 -2.20
CA MET A 290 9.11 -2.74 -3.17
C MET A 290 10.12 -3.84 -3.47
N ALA A 291 11.40 -3.52 -3.65
CA ALA A 291 12.46 -4.52 -3.80
C ALA A 291 12.54 -5.45 -2.59
N SER A 292 12.46 -4.89 -1.37
CA SER A 292 12.44 -5.67 -0.13
C SER A 292 11.23 -6.61 -0.04
N ARG A 293 10.02 -6.17 -0.49
CA ARG A 293 8.82 -7.02 -0.57
C ARG A 293 9.02 -8.15 -1.58
N ILE A 294 9.52 -7.86 -2.78
CA ILE A 294 9.80 -8.86 -3.82
C ILE A 294 10.78 -9.92 -3.31
N LEU A 295 11.78 -9.53 -2.51
CA LEU A 295 12.76 -10.43 -1.93
C LEU A 295 12.27 -11.14 -0.64
N GLY A 296 11.03 -10.92 -0.23
CA GLY A 296 10.46 -11.50 0.99
C GLY A 296 11.13 -11.05 2.28
N MET A 297 11.82 -9.90 2.25
CA MET A 297 12.48 -9.31 3.42
C MET A 297 11.52 -8.46 4.28
N GLY A 298 10.28 -8.33 3.84
CA GLY A 298 9.27 -7.51 4.49
C GLY A 298 9.43 -6.01 4.20
N ASP A 299 8.47 -5.23 4.64
CA ASP A 299 8.48 -3.76 4.53
C ASP A 299 8.31 -3.11 5.90
N MET A 300 9.39 -3.18 6.68
CA MET A 300 9.41 -2.67 8.05
C MET A 300 9.20 -1.16 8.12
N LEU A 301 9.68 -0.40 7.13
CA LEU A 301 9.55 1.06 7.11
C LEU A 301 8.11 1.49 6.89
N THR A 302 7.42 0.90 5.91
CA THR A 302 5.98 1.15 5.70
C THR A 302 5.15 0.72 6.90
N PHE A 303 5.50 -0.40 7.55
CA PHE A 303 4.84 -0.83 8.79
C PHE A 303 5.00 0.21 9.90
N ILE A 304 6.21 0.71 10.13
CA ILE A 304 6.50 1.74 11.13
C ILE A 304 5.77 3.04 10.81
N GLU A 305 5.76 3.49 9.56
CA GLU A 305 5.05 4.71 9.15
C GLU A 305 3.52 4.58 9.30
N LYS A 306 2.94 3.45 8.92
CA LYS A 306 1.51 3.18 9.14
C LYS A 306 1.19 3.11 10.64
N ALA A 307 2.04 2.49 11.43
CA ALA A 307 1.91 2.48 12.88
C ALA A 307 1.99 3.91 13.46
N GLN A 308 2.94 4.72 13.01
CA GLN A 308 3.11 6.10 13.46
C GLN A 308 1.97 7.01 13.03
N SER A 309 1.46 6.88 11.80
CA SER A 309 0.34 7.70 11.31
C SER A 309 -0.99 7.37 11.99
N SER A 310 -1.15 6.13 12.45
CA SER A 310 -2.33 5.67 13.23
C SER A 310 -2.19 5.97 14.72
N TYR A 311 -1.01 6.46 15.16
CA TYR A 311 -0.68 6.64 16.55
C TYR A 311 -0.95 8.07 17.00
N ASP A 312 -2.12 8.31 17.61
CA ASP A 312 -2.38 9.56 18.30
C ASP A 312 -1.58 9.60 19.62
N GLN A 313 -0.49 10.38 19.66
CA GLN A 313 0.37 10.52 20.83
C GLN A 313 -0.41 10.89 22.11
N LYS A 314 -1.53 11.63 21.98
CA LYS A 314 -2.38 11.98 23.13
C LYS A 314 -3.18 10.80 23.63
N GLN A 315 -3.65 9.93 22.73
CA GLN A 315 -4.37 8.70 23.13
C GLN A 315 -3.43 7.68 23.74
N ALA A 316 -2.22 7.55 23.18
CA ALA A 316 -1.19 6.68 23.73
C ALA A 316 -0.76 7.04 25.13
N ALA A 317 -0.50 8.32 25.40
CA ALA A 317 -0.15 8.79 26.74
C ALA A 317 -1.29 8.54 27.76
N LYS A 318 -2.55 8.73 27.33
CA LYS A 318 -3.72 8.39 28.16
C LYS A 318 -3.86 6.91 28.44
N LEU A 319 -3.58 6.08 27.43
CA LEU A 319 -3.61 4.63 27.56
C LEU A 319 -2.50 4.12 28.50
N GLU A 320 -1.28 4.63 28.34
CA GLU A 320 -0.15 4.33 29.22
C GLU A 320 -0.47 4.70 30.69
N GLU A 321 -1.07 5.87 30.91
CA GLU A 321 -1.51 6.29 32.24
C GLU A 321 -2.59 5.36 32.81
N LYS A 322 -3.58 4.95 32.00
CA LYS A 322 -4.63 4.01 32.40
C LYS A 322 -4.07 2.61 32.69
N LEU A 323 -3.14 2.13 31.86
CA LEU A 323 -2.45 0.85 32.10
C LEU A 323 -1.63 0.88 33.39
N ARG A 324 -0.89 1.96 33.63
CA ARG A 324 -0.11 2.16 34.86
C ARG A 324 -1.02 2.20 36.12
N LYS A 325 -2.22 2.76 35.99
CA LYS A 325 -3.23 2.82 37.06
C LYS A 325 -4.10 1.56 37.16
N ASN A 326 -3.84 0.51 36.33
CA ASN A 326 -4.67 -0.71 36.23
C ASN A 326 -6.16 -0.42 35.95
N ARG A 327 -6.45 0.61 35.16
CA ARG A 327 -7.81 1.04 34.79
C ARG A 327 -8.15 0.78 33.34
N PHE A 328 -7.65 -0.32 32.74
CA PHE A 328 -7.97 -0.73 31.38
C PHE A 328 -9.40 -1.25 31.32
N THR A 329 -10.23 -0.66 30.42
CA THR A 329 -11.67 -0.92 30.30
C THR A 329 -12.00 -1.62 28.99
N LEU A 330 -13.26 -2.11 28.83
CA LEU A 330 -13.75 -2.64 27.55
C LEU A 330 -13.87 -1.54 26.48
N GLN A 331 -14.05 -0.26 26.89
CA GLN A 331 -13.99 0.86 25.96
C GLN A 331 -12.58 1.02 25.41
N ASP A 332 -11.55 0.96 26.26
CA ASP A 332 -10.15 1.03 25.81
C ASP A 332 -9.79 -0.14 24.90
N TYR A 333 -10.34 -1.34 25.18
CA TYR A 333 -10.18 -2.50 24.33
C TYR A 333 -10.81 -2.33 22.94
N TYR A 334 -12.02 -1.75 22.89
CA TYR A 334 -12.69 -1.40 21.65
C TYR A 334 -11.90 -0.36 20.85
N ASP A 335 -11.41 0.69 21.50
CA ASP A 335 -10.62 1.74 20.86
C ASP A 335 -9.33 1.17 20.24
N GLN A 336 -8.68 0.20 20.93
CA GLN A 336 -7.53 -0.52 20.40
C GLN A 336 -7.88 -1.41 19.19
N LEU A 337 -9.03 -2.08 19.20
CA LEU A 337 -9.49 -2.86 18.05
C LEU A 337 -9.76 -1.98 16.84
N GLN A 338 -10.37 -0.80 17.03
CA GLN A 338 -10.60 0.17 15.96
C GLN A 338 -9.27 0.70 15.40
N GLN A 339 -8.32 0.96 16.28
CA GLN A 339 -6.98 1.41 15.88
C GLN A 339 -6.24 0.35 15.05
N LEU A 340 -6.29 -0.92 15.47
CA LEU A 340 -5.75 -2.03 14.67
C LEU A 340 -6.43 -2.14 13.30
N ARG A 341 -7.75 -1.97 13.25
CA ARG A 341 -8.52 -2.00 11.99
C ARG A 341 -8.17 -0.83 11.06
N SER A 342 -7.88 0.36 11.62
CA SER A 342 -7.47 1.53 10.83
C SER A 342 -6.07 1.39 10.22
N MET A 343 -5.22 0.51 10.78
CA MET A 343 -3.87 0.21 10.23
C MET A 343 -3.91 -0.70 8.99
N GLY A 344 -5.07 -1.21 8.62
CA GLY A 344 -5.28 -2.16 7.52
C GLY A 344 -5.67 -3.55 8.00
N SER A 345 -5.86 -4.49 7.06
CA SER A 345 -6.16 -5.88 7.44
C SER A 345 -4.94 -6.52 8.13
N LEU A 346 -5.19 -7.41 9.10
CA LEU A 346 -4.11 -8.13 9.79
C LEU A 346 -3.25 -8.97 8.83
N SER A 347 -3.84 -9.44 7.72
CA SER A 347 -3.09 -10.07 6.64
C SER A 347 -2.08 -9.11 6.01
N GLN A 348 -2.48 -7.87 5.70
CA GLN A 348 -1.56 -6.85 5.17
C GLN A 348 -0.45 -6.50 6.15
N LEU A 349 -0.75 -6.46 7.46
CA LEU A 349 0.27 -6.22 8.49
C LEU A 349 1.24 -7.41 8.63
N ALA A 350 0.73 -8.64 8.56
CA ALA A 350 1.54 -9.85 8.59
C ALA A 350 2.53 -9.92 7.43
N ASP A 351 2.13 -9.43 6.26
CA ASP A 351 2.97 -9.44 5.05
C ASP A 351 4.09 -8.40 5.06
N MET A 352 3.93 -7.34 5.84
CA MET A 352 4.97 -6.34 6.03
C MET A 352 6.04 -6.80 7.03
N MET A 353 5.77 -7.85 7.80
CA MET A 353 6.72 -8.36 8.79
C MET A 353 7.72 -9.35 8.18
N PRO A 354 9.02 -9.21 8.45
CA PRO A 354 10.04 -10.09 7.89
C PRO A 354 10.02 -11.49 8.51
N GLY A 355 10.24 -12.51 7.69
CA GLY A 355 10.52 -13.88 8.13
C GLY A 355 9.33 -14.64 8.72
N ASN A 356 9.59 -15.48 9.73
CA ASN A 356 8.58 -16.38 10.34
C ASN A 356 7.51 -15.65 11.17
N ALA A 357 7.73 -14.41 11.58
CA ALA A 357 6.77 -13.66 12.37
C ALA A 357 5.49 -13.35 11.57
N GLY A 358 5.62 -12.97 10.29
CA GLY A 358 4.49 -12.79 9.39
C GLY A 358 3.71 -14.09 9.17
N ARG A 359 4.40 -15.22 8.94
CA ARG A 359 3.77 -16.55 8.77
C ARG A 359 3.04 -17.05 10.02
N GLN A 360 3.55 -16.77 11.21
CA GLN A 360 2.88 -17.10 12.46
C GLN A 360 1.60 -16.29 12.67
N LEU A 361 1.58 -15.03 12.24
CA LEU A 361 0.40 -14.18 12.24
C LEU A 361 -0.61 -14.58 11.16
N GLN A 362 -0.16 -14.99 9.98
CA GLN A 362 -1.02 -15.56 8.93
C GLN A 362 -1.64 -16.89 9.35
N GLY A 363 -0.91 -17.74 10.10
CA GLY A 363 -1.41 -18.99 10.67
C GLY A 363 -2.37 -18.80 11.86
N ALA A 364 -2.30 -17.67 12.54
CA ALA A 364 -3.30 -17.22 13.49
C ALA A 364 -4.43 -16.52 12.71
N THR A 365 -5.31 -17.30 12.09
CA THR A 365 -6.55 -16.77 11.49
C THR A 365 -7.35 -16.08 12.60
N ILE A 366 -7.07 -14.79 12.82
CA ILE A 366 -8.00 -13.94 13.56
C ILE A 366 -9.15 -13.75 12.58
N ASP A 367 -10.16 -14.58 12.73
CA ASP A 367 -11.35 -14.56 11.91
C ASP A 367 -11.95 -13.13 12.02
N GLU A 368 -12.02 -12.39 10.91
CA GLU A 368 -12.63 -11.06 10.87
C GLU A 368 -14.05 -11.09 11.46
N LYS A 369 -14.73 -12.22 11.39
CA LYS A 369 -16.02 -12.45 12.05
C LYS A 369 -15.90 -12.38 13.57
N VAL A 370 -14.83 -12.92 14.15
CA VAL A 370 -14.60 -12.86 15.61
C VAL A 370 -14.37 -11.42 16.05
N MET A 371 -13.65 -10.62 15.26
CA MET A 371 -13.48 -9.19 15.55
C MET A 371 -14.80 -8.43 15.42
N ALA A 372 -15.57 -8.68 14.37
CA ALA A 372 -16.88 -8.07 14.16
C ALA A 372 -17.87 -8.45 15.28
N HIS A 373 -17.87 -9.71 15.72
CA HIS A 373 -18.68 -10.17 16.86
C HIS A 373 -18.27 -9.49 18.18
N THR A 374 -16.97 -9.34 18.41
CA THR A 374 -16.43 -8.65 19.59
C THR A 374 -16.87 -7.19 19.62
N GLU A 375 -16.78 -6.50 18.49
CA GLU A 375 -17.23 -5.13 18.29
C GLU A 375 -18.74 -5.00 18.56
N ALA A 376 -19.56 -5.87 17.95
CA ALA A 376 -21.02 -5.87 18.13
C ALA A 376 -21.43 -6.08 19.59
N ILE A 377 -20.74 -6.97 20.32
CA ILE A 377 -20.99 -7.21 21.74
C ILE A 377 -20.68 -5.95 22.55
N ILE A 378 -19.52 -5.31 22.34
CA ILE A 378 -19.12 -4.13 23.11
C ILE A 378 -20.04 -2.95 22.79
N LEU A 379 -20.42 -2.74 21.53
CA LEU A 379 -21.33 -1.68 21.12
C LEU A 379 -22.74 -1.87 21.67
N SER A 380 -23.18 -3.10 21.95
CA SER A 380 -24.46 -3.42 22.60
C SER A 380 -24.46 -3.17 24.11
N MET A 381 -23.30 -2.84 24.71
CA MET A 381 -23.18 -2.46 26.11
C MET A 381 -23.39 -0.96 26.31
N THR A 382 -23.93 -0.57 27.46
CA THR A 382 -23.98 0.82 27.88
C THR A 382 -22.57 1.34 28.23
N PRO A 383 -22.31 2.67 28.24
CA PRO A 383 -21.03 3.22 28.66
C PRO A 383 -20.57 2.71 30.03
N GLN A 384 -21.47 2.67 31.02
CA GLN A 384 -21.17 2.18 32.36
C GLN A 384 -20.77 0.68 32.37
N GLU A 385 -21.38 -0.13 31.50
CA GLU A 385 -21.04 -1.56 31.39
C GLU A 385 -19.69 -1.78 30.71
N ARG A 386 -19.30 -0.90 29.77
CA ARG A 386 -17.97 -0.91 29.14
C ARG A 386 -16.88 -0.49 30.12
N GLU A 387 -17.17 0.48 31.00
CA GLU A 387 -16.22 0.94 32.01
C GLU A 387 -16.09 -0.04 33.17
N ASN A 388 -17.19 -0.68 33.58
CA ASN A 388 -17.22 -1.60 34.71
C ASN A 388 -17.92 -2.94 34.35
N PRO A 389 -17.20 -3.88 33.73
CA PRO A 389 -17.79 -5.16 33.34
C PRO A 389 -18.30 -6.02 34.50
N GLN A 390 -17.91 -5.72 35.74
CA GLN A 390 -18.34 -6.48 36.92
C GLN A 390 -19.83 -6.32 37.21
N ILE A 391 -20.49 -5.27 36.69
CA ILE A 391 -21.93 -5.08 36.86
C ILE A 391 -22.79 -5.96 35.93
N LEU A 392 -22.15 -6.73 35.02
CA LEU A 392 -22.81 -7.56 34.01
C LEU A 392 -23.38 -8.84 34.61
N GLY A 393 -24.56 -8.77 35.22
CA GLY A 393 -25.35 -9.93 35.65
C GLY A 393 -26.03 -10.65 34.50
N ALA A 394 -26.66 -11.80 34.79
CA ALA A 394 -27.29 -12.67 33.80
C ALA A 394 -28.32 -11.94 32.90
N SER A 395 -29.14 -11.04 33.46
CA SER A 395 -30.15 -10.28 32.71
C SER A 395 -29.51 -9.33 31.70
N ARG A 396 -28.46 -8.61 32.09
CA ARG A 396 -27.71 -7.68 31.20
C ARG A 396 -27.01 -8.45 30.07
N LYS A 397 -26.37 -9.59 30.39
CA LYS A 397 -25.74 -10.45 29.36
C LYS A 397 -26.74 -10.96 28.32
N LYS A 398 -27.96 -11.35 28.73
CA LYS A 398 -29.05 -11.73 27.82
C LYS A 398 -29.48 -10.55 26.92
N ARG A 399 -29.62 -9.35 27.48
CA ARG A 399 -29.96 -8.14 26.71
C ARG A 399 -28.88 -7.83 25.66
N ILE A 400 -27.60 -7.86 26.07
CA ILE A 400 -26.46 -7.60 25.17
C ILE A 400 -26.42 -8.63 24.04
N ALA A 401 -26.54 -9.93 24.36
CA ALA A 401 -26.57 -11.01 23.38
C ALA A 401 -27.71 -10.82 22.36
N LYS A 402 -28.92 -10.48 22.84
CA LYS A 402 -30.06 -10.17 21.95
C LYS A 402 -29.80 -8.93 21.08
N GLY A 403 -29.13 -7.92 21.63
CA GLY A 403 -28.83 -6.66 20.91
C GLY A 403 -27.82 -6.82 19.78
N CYS A 404 -26.86 -7.73 19.92
CA CYS A 404 -25.86 -8.01 18.88
C CYS A 404 -26.19 -9.24 18.01
N GLY A 405 -27.31 -9.94 18.24
CA GLY A 405 -27.68 -11.11 17.47
C GLY A 405 -26.82 -12.35 17.72
N LEU A 406 -26.16 -12.42 18.90
CA LEU A 406 -25.28 -13.49 19.30
C LEU A 406 -25.80 -14.22 20.56
N GLU A 407 -25.12 -15.27 20.97
CA GLU A 407 -25.49 -16.03 22.17
C GLU A 407 -24.83 -15.47 23.45
N VAL A 408 -25.44 -15.78 24.60
CA VAL A 408 -24.88 -15.41 25.92
C VAL A 408 -23.49 -16.05 26.14
N VAL A 409 -23.24 -17.17 25.50
CA VAL A 409 -21.94 -17.88 25.54
C VAL A 409 -20.84 -17.02 24.92
N ASP A 410 -21.14 -16.29 23.83
CA ASP A 410 -20.16 -15.40 23.15
C ASP A 410 -19.83 -14.19 24.02
N VAL A 411 -20.85 -13.60 24.69
CA VAL A 411 -20.63 -12.52 25.65
C VAL A 411 -19.75 -13.00 26.81
N ASN A 412 -19.99 -14.21 27.33
CA ASN A 412 -19.16 -14.76 28.41
C ASN A 412 -17.73 -15.07 27.94
N ARG A 413 -17.57 -15.51 26.71
CA ARG A 413 -16.24 -15.77 26.10
C ARG A 413 -15.43 -14.48 26.03
N LEU A 414 -16.03 -13.39 25.54
CA LEU A 414 -15.37 -12.08 25.47
C LEU A 414 -14.96 -11.58 26.86
N LEU A 415 -15.87 -11.66 27.85
CA LEU A 415 -15.56 -11.22 29.22
C LEU A 415 -14.42 -12.03 29.83
N LYS A 416 -14.40 -13.34 29.61
CA LYS A 416 -13.32 -14.21 30.09
C LYS A 416 -11.96 -13.87 29.42
N GLN A 417 -11.97 -13.58 28.12
CA GLN A 417 -10.77 -13.15 27.41
C GLN A 417 -10.27 -11.80 27.93
N PHE A 418 -11.17 -10.87 28.17
CA PHE A 418 -10.86 -9.56 28.72
C PHE A 418 -10.26 -9.65 30.13
N ASP A 419 -10.84 -10.49 31.01
CA ASP A 419 -10.32 -10.73 32.36
C ASP A 419 -8.91 -11.35 32.32
N ALA A 420 -8.67 -12.32 31.43
CA ALA A 420 -7.35 -12.92 31.24
C ALA A 420 -6.30 -11.89 30.80
N MET A 421 -6.67 -11.00 29.86
CA MET A 421 -5.82 -9.93 29.40
C MET A 421 -5.53 -8.91 30.52
N GLN A 422 -6.52 -8.51 31.30
CA GLN A 422 -6.31 -7.63 32.48
C GLN A 422 -5.35 -8.25 33.49
N GLN A 423 -5.46 -9.56 33.73
CA GLN A 423 -4.54 -10.28 34.64
C GLN A 423 -3.12 -10.26 34.10
N MET A 424 -2.94 -10.48 32.79
CA MET A 424 -1.62 -10.43 32.15
C MET A 424 -1.01 -9.04 32.26
N LEU A 425 -1.78 -7.97 31.99
CA LEU A 425 -1.33 -6.58 32.15
C LEU A 425 -0.94 -6.24 33.59
N LYS A 426 -1.68 -6.73 34.58
CA LYS A 426 -1.33 -6.58 36.01
C LYS A 426 -0.04 -7.28 36.40
N GLN A 427 0.23 -8.46 35.81
CA GLN A 427 1.49 -9.19 36.03
C GLN A 427 2.68 -8.46 35.40
N PHE A 428 2.48 -7.88 34.20
CA PHE A 428 3.50 -7.10 33.50
C PHE A 428 3.91 -5.85 34.30
N ASN A 429 2.92 -5.11 34.81
CA ASN A 429 3.14 -3.93 35.66
C ASN A 429 3.82 -4.24 37.00
N ARG A 430 3.73 -5.49 37.50
CA ARG A 430 4.38 -5.94 38.74
C ARG A 430 5.79 -6.49 38.51
N GLY A 431 6.37 -6.41 37.30
CA GLY A 431 7.73 -6.84 36.99
C GLY A 431 7.94 -8.36 37.10
N ARG A 432 6.88 -9.16 37.07
CA ARG A 432 6.95 -10.62 37.07
C ARG A 432 6.65 -11.16 35.69
N LEU A 433 7.68 -11.31 34.85
CA LEU A 433 7.59 -12.10 33.62
C LEU A 433 7.51 -13.57 33.97
N PRO A 434 6.46 -14.31 33.59
CA PRO A 434 6.46 -15.77 33.70
C PRO A 434 7.37 -16.31 32.60
N GLY A 435 8.55 -16.81 32.95
CA GLY A 435 9.38 -17.56 32.01
C GLY A 435 10.90 -17.39 32.10
N MET A 436 11.46 -16.45 32.87
CA MET A 436 12.92 -16.37 33.06
C MET A 436 13.35 -16.73 34.49
N ARG A 437 13.17 -17.98 34.86
CA ARG A 437 13.92 -18.64 35.93
C ARG A 437 14.94 -19.58 35.30
N GLY A 438 16.10 -19.06 34.95
CA GLY A 438 17.27 -19.82 34.49
C GLY A 438 18.54 -19.21 35.07
N GLY A 439 18.96 -19.66 36.20
CA GLY A 439 20.14 -19.74 36.97
C GLY A 439 21.41 -19.00 36.47
N PHE A 440 21.75 -17.90 37.12
CA PHE A 440 23.16 -17.58 37.33
C PHE A 440 23.45 -17.60 38.84
N ARG A 441 23.71 -18.80 39.35
CA ARG A 441 24.38 -19.00 40.65
C ARG A 441 25.86 -18.64 40.44
N ARG A 442 26.26 -17.44 40.79
CA ARG A 442 27.66 -17.06 40.97
C ARG A 442 28.21 -17.85 42.16
N LYS A 443 29.02 -18.89 41.91
CA LYS A 443 29.94 -19.43 42.90
C LYS A 443 31.04 -18.44 43.14
N ARG A 444 31.09 -17.87 44.35
CA ARG A 444 32.31 -17.26 44.90
C ARG A 444 33.24 -18.38 45.27
N ARG A 445 34.43 -18.41 44.76
CA ARG A 445 35.68 -18.70 45.39
C ARG A 445 36.78 -17.91 44.70
#